data_6090466ac25b9b7a882ed3982d90c1ce
#
_entry.id   6090466ac25b9b7a882ed3982d90c1ce
#
_cell.length_a   1.000
_cell.length_b   1.000
_cell.length_c   1.000
_cell.angle_alpha   90.00
_cell.angle_beta   90.00
_cell.angle_gamma   90.00
#
_symmetry.space_group_name_H-M   'P 1'
#
loop_
_entity.id
_entity.type
_entity.pdbx_description
1 polymer ?
#
loop_
_entity_poly.entity_id
_entity_poly.type
_entity_poly.pdbx_seq_one_letter_code
_entity_poly.pdbx_strand_id
1 'polypeptide(L)'
;MNTTPMNTGYHVCMSTGTLIGSTAGIFAAAGAFAYAVRGRSSTVFGPSVYHGDRRRPALALTFDDGPSESTPELLKILARYSVPATFFMCGENVQRLPAVALEVAAAGHEIGNHTNSHPRLDFRTPEFIYREIAQAQETIQRHTHRTPRLFRAPYGVRWFGLRSAQQRLDLLGVMWSVIGKDWRWPADRIERLLVNRRRNGDIICLHDGRRTERSPDIHATLHAVQSAIPRIQERGFRFETVSQILCPTK
;
A
#
# COMPACT_ATOMS: atom_id res chain seq x y z
N MET A 1 -31.83 71.09 -40.15
CA MET A 1 -31.46 69.71 -40.57
C MET A 1 -30.65 69.06 -39.45
N ASN A 2 -31.31 68.31 -38.59
CA ASN A 2 -30.69 67.62 -37.47
C ASN A 2 -30.59 66.17 -37.84
N THR A 3 -29.37 65.64 -37.95
CA THR A 3 -29.09 64.23 -38.12
C THR A 3 -28.54 63.66 -36.80
N THR A 4 -29.33 62.81 -36.12
CA THR A 4 -28.95 62.08 -34.93
C THR A 4 -28.23 60.77 -35.36
N PRO A 5 -27.09 60.40 -34.80
CA PRO A 5 -26.46 59.09 -35.09
C PRO A 5 -27.13 57.99 -34.29
N MET A 6 -27.50 56.89 -34.97
CA MET A 6 -27.96 55.67 -34.35
C MET A 6 -26.78 54.91 -33.65
N ASN A 7 -26.95 54.66 -32.36
CA ASN A 7 -26.04 53.86 -31.57
C ASN A 7 -26.46 52.37 -31.63
N THR A 8 -25.75 51.54 -32.38
CA THR A 8 -25.95 50.12 -32.43
C THR A 8 -25.09 49.41 -31.31
N GLY A 9 -25.72 49.30 -30.14
CA GLY A 9 -25.12 48.50 -29.05
C GLY A 9 -25.19 47.00 -29.37
N TYR A 10 -24.07 46.38 -29.62
CA TYR A 10 -23.97 44.93 -29.66
C TYR A 10 -23.92 44.36 -28.22
N HIS A 11 -25.04 43.80 -27.78
CA HIS A 11 -25.02 42.96 -26.56
C HIS A 11 -24.38 41.61 -26.87
N VAL A 12 -23.18 41.43 -26.42
CA VAL A 12 -22.56 40.10 -26.40
C VAL A 12 -23.17 39.29 -25.24
N CYS A 13 -24.13 38.45 -25.58
CA CYS A 13 -24.68 37.48 -24.63
C CYS A 13 -23.65 36.39 -24.39
N MET A 14 -22.81 36.54 -23.38
CA MET A 14 -21.91 35.45 -22.94
C MET A 14 -22.76 34.37 -22.30
N SER A 15 -22.84 33.21 -22.97
CA SER A 15 -23.58 32.05 -22.53
C SER A 15 -22.92 31.47 -21.25
N THR A 16 -23.64 31.58 -20.13
CA THR A 16 -23.24 30.98 -18.83
C THR A 16 -23.11 29.45 -18.88
N GLY A 17 -23.66 28.78 -19.88
CA GLY A 17 -23.59 27.34 -20.07
C GLY A 17 -22.20 26.82 -20.42
N THR A 18 -21.35 27.60 -21.07
CA THR A 18 -19.99 27.18 -21.47
C THR A 18 -19.03 27.16 -20.26
N LEU A 19 -19.21 28.03 -19.28
CA LEU A 19 -18.39 28.06 -18.05
C LEU A 19 -18.68 26.88 -17.11
N ILE A 20 -19.94 26.46 -17.01
CA ILE A 20 -20.34 25.31 -16.15
C ILE A 20 -19.81 24.00 -16.73
N GLY A 21 -19.84 23.81 -18.04
CA GLY A 21 -19.30 22.63 -18.70
C GLY A 21 -17.78 22.49 -18.54
N SER A 22 -17.04 23.59 -18.57
CA SER A 22 -15.58 23.61 -18.42
C SER A 22 -15.13 23.30 -17.00
N THR A 23 -15.83 23.82 -15.99
CA THR A 23 -15.50 23.50 -14.57
C THR A 23 -15.79 22.06 -14.20
N ALA A 24 -16.92 21.50 -14.61
CA ALA A 24 -17.25 20.09 -14.39
C ALA A 24 -16.20 19.14 -15.03
N GLY A 25 -15.73 19.46 -16.24
CA GLY A 25 -14.67 18.72 -16.92
C GLY A 25 -13.34 18.73 -16.15
N ILE A 26 -12.95 19.88 -15.61
CA ILE A 26 -11.73 20.02 -14.80
C ILE A 26 -11.82 19.18 -13.51
N PHE A 27 -12.93 19.22 -12.79
CA PHE A 27 -13.12 18.42 -11.59
C PHE A 27 -13.13 16.92 -11.88
N ALA A 28 -13.75 16.48 -12.98
CA ALA A 28 -13.74 15.09 -13.41
C ALA A 28 -12.33 14.62 -13.75
N ALA A 29 -11.54 15.41 -14.47
CA ALA A 29 -10.16 15.11 -14.82
C ALA A 29 -9.26 15.04 -13.56
N ALA A 30 -9.40 15.99 -12.64
CA ALA A 30 -8.69 15.99 -11.36
C ALA A 30 -9.04 14.75 -10.51
N GLY A 31 -10.32 14.36 -10.45
CA GLY A 31 -10.77 13.16 -9.76
C GLY A 31 -10.21 11.88 -10.38
N ALA A 32 -10.23 11.77 -11.70
CA ALA A 32 -9.66 10.65 -12.44
C ALA A 32 -8.13 10.54 -12.21
N PHE A 33 -7.45 11.68 -12.20
CA PHE A 33 -6.01 11.71 -11.92
C PHE A 33 -5.69 11.31 -10.47
N ALA A 34 -6.43 11.84 -9.50
CA ALA A 34 -6.29 11.46 -8.10
C ALA A 34 -6.54 9.95 -7.90
N TYR A 35 -7.54 9.38 -8.59
CA TYR A 35 -7.78 7.95 -8.62
C TYR A 35 -6.62 7.19 -9.28
N ALA A 36 -6.06 7.66 -10.39
CA ALA A 36 -4.90 7.05 -11.02
C ALA A 36 -3.72 6.95 -10.06
N VAL A 37 -3.47 8.00 -9.27
CA VAL A 37 -2.36 8.09 -8.31
C VAL A 37 -2.60 7.23 -7.07
N ARG A 38 -3.80 7.22 -6.49
CA ARG A 38 -4.09 6.64 -5.17
C ARG A 38 -5.18 5.56 -5.15
N GLY A 39 -5.95 5.40 -6.22
CA GLY A 39 -7.03 4.42 -6.27
C GLY A 39 -6.48 2.99 -6.17
N ARG A 40 -6.88 2.24 -5.14
CA ARG A 40 -6.32 0.90 -4.85
C ARG A 40 -6.42 -0.09 -6.02
N SER A 41 -7.42 0.04 -6.87
CA SER A 41 -7.63 -0.80 -8.05
C SER A 41 -7.08 -0.19 -9.35
N SER A 42 -6.44 1.00 -9.29
CA SER A 42 -5.84 1.62 -10.47
C SER A 42 -4.58 0.87 -10.88
N THR A 43 -4.40 0.68 -12.18
CA THR A 43 -3.20 0.10 -12.80
C THR A 43 -2.51 1.07 -13.76
N VAL A 44 -2.90 2.35 -13.75
CA VAL A 44 -2.40 3.38 -14.67
C VAL A 44 -0.88 3.50 -14.60
N PHE A 45 -0.32 3.59 -13.40
CA PHE A 45 1.12 3.76 -13.20
C PHE A 45 1.91 2.46 -13.01
N GLY A 46 1.27 1.29 -13.13
CA GLY A 46 1.93 0.00 -13.05
C GLY A 46 0.96 -1.13 -12.69
N PRO A 47 1.34 -2.40 -12.97
CA PRO A 47 0.54 -3.54 -12.57
C PRO A 47 0.37 -3.57 -11.05
N SER A 48 -0.86 -3.77 -10.58
CA SER A 48 -1.15 -3.74 -9.15
C SER A 48 -2.39 -4.60 -8.81
N VAL A 49 -2.33 -5.25 -7.67
CA VAL A 49 -3.44 -6.02 -7.08
C VAL A 49 -3.81 -5.42 -5.72
N TYR A 50 -5.05 -5.61 -5.26
CA TYR A 50 -5.51 -5.12 -3.95
C TYR A 50 -6.36 -6.11 -3.17
N HIS A 51 -6.64 -7.28 -3.72
CA HIS A 51 -7.25 -8.45 -3.08
C HIS A 51 -6.83 -9.72 -3.81
N GLY A 52 -6.94 -10.86 -3.14
CA GLY A 52 -6.75 -12.19 -3.70
C GLY A 52 -8.05 -12.85 -4.15
N ASP A 53 -8.06 -14.19 -4.17
CA ASP A 53 -9.20 -14.99 -4.59
C ASP A 53 -10.39 -14.83 -3.62
N ARG A 54 -11.54 -14.44 -4.16
CA ARG A 54 -12.79 -14.22 -3.41
C ARG A 54 -13.60 -15.51 -3.17
N ARG A 55 -13.18 -16.63 -3.73
CA ARG A 55 -13.94 -17.90 -3.66
C ARG A 55 -13.68 -18.68 -2.37
N ARG A 56 -12.61 -18.41 -1.65
CA ARG A 56 -12.21 -19.18 -0.46
C ARG A 56 -11.97 -18.26 0.75
N PRO A 57 -12.25 -18.75 1.99
CA PRO A 57 -12.08 -17.95 3.20
C PRO A 57 -10.61 -17.85 3.59
N ALA A 58 -9.86 -17.03 2.88
CA ALA A 58 -8.47 -16.73 3.13
C ALA A 58 -8.23 -15.22 3.21
N LEU A 59 -7.28 -14.80 4.04
CA LEU A 59 -6.87 -13.42 4.26
C LEU A 59 -5.34 -13.32 4.20
N ALA A 60 -4.80 -12.20 3.73
CA ALA A 60 -3.39 -11.90 3.85
C ALA A 60 -3.17 -10.77 4.87
N LEU A 61 -2.47 -11.06 5.97
CA LEU A 61 -1.92 -10.02 6.84
C LEU A 61 -0.64 -9.49 6.22
N THR A 62 -0.56 -8.16 6.07
CA THR A 62 0.64 -7.51 5.56
C THR A 62 1.07 -6.39 6.49
N PHE A 63 2.39 -6.24 6.65
CA PHE A 63 3.00 -5.26 7.51
C PHE A 63 3.96 -4.40 6.70
N ASP A 64 3.82 -3.08 6.80
CA ASP A 64 4.63 -2.10 6.09
C ASP A 64 5.64 -1.42 7.03
N ASP A 65 6.63 -0.75 6.46
CA ASP A 65 7.63 0.08 7.14
C ASP A 65 8.69 -0.66 7.97
N GLY A 66 8.62 -1.98 8.08
CA GLY A 66 9.59 -2.79 8.83
C GLY A 66 10.96 -2.96 8.13
N PRO A 67 11.87 -3.72 8.76
CA PRO A 67 11.78 -4.19 10.13
C PRO A 67 11.97 -3.08 11.16
N SER A 68 11.41 -3.26 12.35
CA SER A 68 11.66 -2.40 13.50
C SER A 68 12.13 -3.20 14.72
N GLU A 69 12.50 -2.52 15.78
CA GLU A 69 12.89 -3.12 17.05
C GLU A 69 11.75 -3.95 17.69
N SER A 70 10.51 -3.67 17.31
CA SER A 70 9.32 -4.39 17.77
C SER A 70 8.88 -5.53 16.84
N THR A 71 9.46 -5.67 15.65
CA THR A 71 9.15 -6.77 14.72
C THR A 71 9.34 -8.17 15.35
N PRO A 72 10.37 -8.44 16.18
CA PRO A 72 10.53 -9.76 16.84
C PRO A 72 9.35 -10.13 17.75
N GLU A 73 8.71 -9.16 18.41
CA GLU A 73 7.50 -9.42 19.21
C GLU A 73 6.31 -9.80 18.32
N LEU A 74 6.15 -9.12 17.19
CA LEU A 74 5.13 -9.49 16.19
C LEU A 74 5.37 -10.91 15.66
N LEU A 75 6.60 -11.29 15.38
CA LEU A 75 6.93 -12.65 14.93
C LEU A 75 6.52 -13.73 15.96
N LYS A 76 6.73 -13.47 17.26
CA LYS A 76 6.28 -14.38 18.33
C LYS A 76 4.74 -14.53 18.34
N ILE A 77 4.01 -13.45 18.11
CA ILE A 77 2.54 -13.50 17.99
C ILE A 77 2.13 -14.33 16.78
N LEU A 78 2.70 -14.08 15.60
CA LEU A 78 2.39 -14.82 14.38
C LEU A 78 2.73 -16.31 14.52
N ALA A 79 3.87 -16.63 15.11
CA ALA A 79 4.32 -18.02 15.36
C ALA A 79 3.36 -18.76 16.30
N ARG A 80 2.90 -18.12 17.38
CA ARG A 80 1.93 -18.70 18.34
C ARG A 80 0.68 -19.23 17.66
N TYR A 81 0.19 -18.55 16.64
CA TYR A 81 -1.02 -18.93 15.91
C TYR A 81 -0.74 -19.60 14.56
N SER A 82 0.53 -19.88 14.23
CA SER A 82 0.97 -20.45 12.94
C SER A 82 0.48 -19.64 11.74
N VAL A 83 0.56 -18.32 11.81
CA VAL A 83 0.06 -17.40 10.78
C VAL A 83 1.20 -16.92 9.89
N PRO A 84 1.20 -17.25 8.59
CA PRO A 84 2.10 -16.63 7.63
C PRO A 84 1.65 -15.20 7.33
N ALA A 85 2.60 -14.32 7.04
CA ALA A 85 2.35 -12.93 6.71
C ALA A 85 3.29 -12.44 5.60
N THR A 86 3.02 -11.24 5.06
CA THR A 86 3.89 -10.57 4.10
C THR A 86 4.38 -9.25 4.68
N PHE A 87 5.70 -9.05 4.69
CA PHE A 87 6.34 -7.85 5.22
C PHE A 87 6.89 -7.00 4.07
N PHE A 88 6.39 -5.80 3.89
CA PHE A 88 6.92 -4.83 2.94
C PHE A 88 7.98 -3.97 3.64
N MET A 89 9.25 -4.31 3.42
CA MET A 89 10.37 -3.75 4.16
C MET A 89 10.98 -2.53 3.47
N CYS A 90 11.36 -1.53 4.27
CA CYS A 90 12.19 -0.41 3.83
C CYS A 90 13.68 -0.80 3.84
N GLY A 91 14.42 -0.46 2.76
CA GLY A 91 15.84 -0.82 2.65
C GLY A 91 16.69 -0.24 3.78
N GLU A 92 16.47 1.01 4.19
CA GLU A 92 17.18 1.63 5.32
C GLU A 92 16.95 0.88 6.64
N ASN A 93 15.73 0.41 6.88
CA ASN A 93 15.43 -0.39 8.08
C ASN A 93 16.08 -1.76 8.03
N VAL A 94 16.11 -2.42 6.86
CA VAL A 94 16.84 -3.69 6.67
C VAL A 94 18.34 -3.48 6.89
N GLN A 95 18.92 -2.41 6.36
CA GLN A 95 20.33 -2.09 6.58
C GLN A 95 20.64 -1.83 8.05
N ARG A 96 19.73 -1.23 8.80
CA ARG A 96 19.86 -0.92 10.23
C ARG A 96 19.65 -2.15 11.11
N LEU A 97 18.72 -3.05 10.74
CA LEU A 97 18.31 -4.21 11.52
C LEU A 97 18.41 -5.51 10.68
N PRO A 98 19.58 -5.85 10.14
CA PRO A 98 19.73 -6.98 9.22
C PRO A 98 19.39 -8.32 9.87
N ALA A 99 19.68 -8.49 11.15
CA ALA A 99 19.34 -9.71 11.89
C ALA A 99 17.83 -9.90 12.01
N VAL A 100 17.06 -8.83 12.25
CA VAL A 100 15.59 -8.88 12.32
C VAL A 100 14.99 -9.19 10.95
N ALA A 101 15.52 -8.57 9.88
CA ALA A 101 15.09 -8.89 8.51
C ALA A 101 15.33 -10.37 8.16
N LEU A 102 16.48 -10.92 8.56
CA LEU A 102 16.81 -12.34 8.38
C LEU A 102 15.87 -13.23 9.20
N GLU A 103 15.51 -12.84 10.44
CA GLU A 103 14.56 -13.57 11.28
C GLU A 103 13.19 -13.68 10.64
N VAL A 104 12.66 -12.59 10.03
CA VAL A 104 11.41 -12.62 9.26
C VAL A 104 11.49 -13.63 8.11
N ALA A 105 12.60 -13.64 7.37
CA ALA A 105 12.82 -14.59 6.27
C ALA A 105 12.93 -16.04 6.74
N ALA A 106 13.64 -16.26 7.85
CA ALA A 106 13.83 -17.59 8.45
C ALA A 106 12.54 -18.15 9.05
N ALA A 107 11.66 -17.28 9.56
CA ALA A 107 10.32 -17.65 10.04
C ALA A 107 9.35 -18.05 8.92
N GLY A 108 9.77 -17.97 7.65
CA GLY A 108 8.95 -18.38 6.49
C GLY A 108 7.93 -17.33 6.03
N HIS A 109 8.03 -16.10 6.51
CA HIS A 109 7.20 -15.01 6.03
C HIS A 109 7.65 -14.54 4.64
N GLU A 110 6.71 -14.01 3.87
CA GLU A 110 6.99 -13.41 2.57
C GLU A 110 7.53 -11.99 2.75
N ILE A 111 8.52 -11.62 1.93
CA ILE A 111 9.12 -10.30 1.96
C ILE A 111 8.80 -9.56 0.66
N GLY A 112 8.27 -8.36 0.79
CA GLY A 112 8.06 -7.39 -0.27
C GLY A 112 8.97 -6.18 -0.12
N ASN A 113 9.07 -5.39 -1.19
CA ASN A 113 9.86 -4.17 -1.27
C ASN A 113 8.96 -2.94 -0.96
N HIS A 114 9.42 -2.06 -0.05
CA HIS A 114 8.71 -0.83 0.32
C HIS A 114 9.54 0.44 0.09
N THR A 115 10.38 0.45 -0.97
CA THR A 115 11.40 1.47 -1.25
C THR A 115 12.56 1.48 -0.24
N ASN A 116 13.58 2.28 -0.50
CA ASN A 116 14.73 2.37 0.40
C ASN A 116 14.44 3.26 1.62
N SER A 117 14.03 4.52 1.39
CA SER A 117 13.89 5.56 2.41
C SER A 117 12.44 5.99 2.69
N HIS A 118 11.45 5.24 2.19
CA HIS A 118 10.01 5.50 2.34
C HIS A 118 9.56 6.88 1.83
N PRO A 119 9.99 7.35 0.64
CA PRO A 119 9.57 8.64 0.11
C PRO A 119 8.17 8.57 -0.50
N ARG A 120 7.49 9.71 -0.58
CA ARG A 120 6.36 9.84 -1.51
C ARG A 120 6.90 9.82 -2.94
N LEU A 121 6.26 9.05 -3.82
CA LEU A 121 6.71 8.87 -5.20
C LEU A 121 6.14 9.93 -6.17
N ASP A 122 5.06 10.63 -5.79
CA ASP A 122 4.51 11.70 -6.60
C ASP A 122 5.53 12.85 -6.79
N PHE A 123 5.52 13.42 -7.98
CA PHE A 123 6.43 14.49 -8.39
C PHE A 123 7.93 14.12 -8.37
N ARG A 124 8.25 12.80 -8.29
CA ARG A 124 9.63 12.32 -8.41
C ARG A 124 9.93 11.88 -9.83
N THR A 125 11.22 11.97 -10.21
CA THR A 125 11.66 11.51 -11.53
C THR A 125 11.63 9.97 -11.61
N PRO A 126 11.49 9.39 -12.81
CA PRO A 126 11.55 7.94 -13.01
C PRO A 126 12.85 7.32 -12.47
N GLU A 127 13.99 8.01 -12.62
CA GLU A 127 15.30 7.57 -12.13
C GLU A 127 15.36 7.52 -10.61
N PHE A 128 14.76 8.52 -9.94
CA PHE A 128 14.64 8.51 -8.48
C PHE A 128 13.80 7.32 -8.01
N ILE A 129 12.63 7.11 -8.61
CA ILE A 129 11.73 6.00 -8.27
C ILE A 129 12.44 4.66 -8.48
N TYR A 130 13.12 4.49 -9.60
CA TYR A 130 13.87 3.28 -9.87
C TYR A 130 14.98 3.04 -8.84
N ARG A 131 15.78 4.05 -8.49
CA ARG A 131 16.87 3.93 -7.50
C ARG A 131 16.32 3.53 -6.12
N GLU A 132 15.26 4.16 -5.66
CA GLU A 132 14.63 3.85 -4.38
C GLU A 132 14.20 2.38 -4.30
N ILE A 133 13.61 1.86 -5.36
CA ILE A 133 13.15 0.48 -5.39
C ILE A 133 14.33 -0.49 -5.57
N ALA A 134 15.27 -0.18 -6.47
CA ALA A 134 16.42 -1.04 -6.76
C ALA A 134 17.36 -1.17 -5.55
N GLN A 135 17.63 -0.07 -4.84
CA GLN A 135 18.47 -0.07 -3.65
C GLN A 135 17.85 -0.89 -2.52
N ALA A 136 16.53 -0.76 -2.31
CA ALA A 136 15.82 -1.61 -1.35
C ALA A 136 15.89 -3.09 -1.75
N GLN A 137 15.68 -3.38 -3.05
CA GLN A 137 15.74 -4.74 -3.60
C GLN A 137 17.07 -5.42 -3.28
N GLU A 138 18.17 -4.71 -3.59
CA GLU A 138 19.52 -5.18 -3.35
C GLU A 138 19.81 -5.38 -1.85
N THR A 139 19.42 -4.42 -1.02
CA THR A 139 19.62 -4.48 0.43
C THR A 139 18.85 -5.64 1.05
N ILE A 140 17.57 -5.81 0.70
CA ILE A 140 16.75 -6.92 1.18
C ILE A 140 17.37 -8.26 0.75
N GLN A 141 17.73 -8.41 -0.53
CA GLN A 141 18.33 -9.65 -1.02
C GLN A 141 19.64 -9.99 -0.32
N ARG A 142 20.50 -8.99 -0.09
CA ARG A 142 21.81 -9.16 0.57
C ARG A 142 21.65 -9.70 1.99
N HIS A 143 20.69 -9.19 2.76
CA HIS A 143 20.55 -9.50 4.18
C HIS A 143 19.59 -10.64 4.49
N THR A 144 18.63 -10.92 3.60
CA THR A 144 17.62 -11.96 3.84
C THR A 144 17.77 -13.18 2.93
N HIS A 145 18.63 -13.13 1.92
CA HIS A 145 18.77 -14.14 0.86
C HIS A 145 17.45 -14.38 0.08
N ARG A 146 16.52 -13.42 0.14
CA ARG A 146 15.24 -13.43 -0.58
C ARG A 146 15.18 -12.28 -1.56
N THR A 147 14.78 -12.56 -2.79
CA THR A 147 14.52 -11.52 -3.80
C THR A 147 13.04 -11.20 -3.81
N PRO A 148 12.60 -10.01 -3.34
CA PRO A 148 11.20 -9.63 -3.39
C PRO A 148 10.62 -9.69 -4.82
N ARG A 149 9.40 -10.18 -4.95
CA ARG A 149 8.60 -10.14 -6.18
C ARG A 149 7.40 -9.22 -6.05
N LEU A 150 7.17 -8.72 -4.84
CA LEU A 150 6.09 -7.82 -4.50
C LEU A 150 6.65 -6.46 -4.11
N PHE A 151 5.93 -5.42 -4.49
CA PHE A 151 6.25 -4.04 -4.18
C PHE A 151 5.01 -3.33 -3.65
N ARG A 152 5.17 -2.53 -2.61
CA ARG A 152 4.12 -1.60 -2.17
C ARG A 152 4.68 -0.18 -2.16
N ALA A 153 3.97 0.72 -2.84
CA ALA A 153 4.36 2.13 -2.85
C ALA A 153 4.04 2.78 -1.50
N PRO A 154 4.97 3.52 -0.88
CA PRO A 154 4.70 4.32 0.30
C PRO A 154 3.45 5.19 0.15
N TYR A 155 2.62 5.22 1.21
CA TYR A 155 1.33 5.93 1.22
C TYR A 155 0.33 5.47 0.15
N GLY A 156 0.60 4.37 -0.59
CA GLY A 156 -0.16 3.94 -1.75
C GLY A 156 -0.07 4.89 -2.94
N VAL A 157 0.91 5.78 -2.96
CA VAL A 157 1.09 6.80 -4.01
C VAL A 157 1.93 6.24 -5.15
N ARG A 158 1.34 6.20 -6.36
CA ARG A 158 1.99 5.73 -7.58
C ARG A 158 2.19 6.89 -8.56
N TRP A 159 3.23 6.85 -9.37
CA TRP A 159 3.62 7.95 -10.22
C TRP A 159 4.25 7.50 -11.53
N PHE A 160 4.50 8.44 -12.42
CA PHE A 160 5.21 8.19 -13.69
C PHE A 160 6.58 7.55 -13.43
N GLY A 161 6.94 6.57 -14.27
CA GLY A 161 8.18 5.80 -14.11
C GLY A 161 8.04 4.54 -13.25
N LEU A 162 7.01 4.43 -12.39
CA LEU A 162 6.83 3.24 -11.54
C LEU A 162 6.64 1.97 -12.36
N ARG A 163 5.85 2.01 -13.46
CA ARG A 163 5.66 0.85 -14.35
C ARG A 163 6.99 0.32 -14.90
N SER A 164 7.86 1.22 -15.36
CA SER A 164 9.18 0.85 -15.88
C SER A 164 10.06 0.25 -14.77
N ALA A 165 10.05 0.83 -13.56
CA ALA A 165 10.81 0.29 -12.43
C ALA A 165 10.32 -1.12 -12.05
N GLN A 166 9.00 -1.34 -11.98
CA GLN A 166 8.41 -2.65 -11.72
C GLN A 166 8.80 -3.69 -12.78
N GLN A 167 8.74 -3.33 -14.06
CA GLN A 167 9.13 -4.23 -15.15
C GLN A 167 10.61 -4.62 -15.10
N ARG A 168 11.50 -3.65 -14.86
CA ARG A 168 12.95 -3.90 -14.77
C ARG A 168 13.36 -4.76 -13.58
N LEU A 169 12.61 -4.69 -12.48
CA LEU A 169 12.91 -5.39 -11.23
C LEU A 169 12.00 -6.62 -11.02
N ASP A 170 11.12 -6.93 -11.98
CA ASP A 170 10.15 -8.02 -11.94
C ASP A 170 9.29 -8.00 -10.67
N LEU A 171 8.63 -6.85 -10.44
CA LEU A 171 7.83 -6.57 -9.25
C LEU A 171 6.35 -6.38 -9.58
N LEU A 172 5.48 -7.08 -8.85
CA LEU A 172 4.03 -6.82 -8.84
C LEU A 172 3.68 -5.83 -7.74
N GLY A 173 2.97 -4.77 -8.09
CA GLY A 173 2.42 -3.82 -7.14
C GLY A 173 1.33 -4.44 -6.27
N VAL A 174 1.35 -4.18 -4.96
CA VAL A 174 0.36 -4.68 -4.02
C VAL A 174 -0.23 -3.51 -3.23
N MET A 175 -1.53 -3.32 -3.37
CA MET A 175 -2.31 -2.43 -2.53
C MET A 175 -3.04 -3.26 -1.44
N TRP A 176 -4.06 -2.70 -0.84
CA TRP A 176 -4.85 -3.34 0.22
C TRP A 176 -6.34 -3.16 -0.04
N SER A 177 -7.12 -4.10 0.42
CA SER A 177 -8.58 -3.95 0.51
C SER A 177 -9.04 -3.41 1.86
N VAL A 178 -8.25 -3.67 2.92
CA VAL A 178 -8.48 -3.19 4.28
C VAL A 178 -7.21 -2.51 4.79
N ILE A 179 -7.33 -1.34 5.43
CA ILE A 179 -6.23 -0.62 6.09
C ILE A 179 -6.55 -0.41 7.56
N GLY A 180 -5.66 -0.85 8.45
CA GLY A 180 -5.85 -0.84 9.90
C GLY A 180 -5.85 0.54 10.51
N LYS A 181 -5.15 1.52 9.90
CA LYS A 181 -4.89 2.85 10.46
C LYS A 181 -4.28 2.78 11.87
N ASP A 182 -3.44 1.80 12.08
CA ASP A 182 -2.80 1.43 13.34
C ASP A 182 -1.76 2.44 13.83
N TRP A 183 -1.38 3.40 12.99
CA TRP A 183 -0.63 4.59 13.40
C TRP A 183 -1.48 5.65 14.12
N ARG A 184 -2.81 5.46 14.19
CA ARG A 184 -3.75 6.48 14.70
C ARG A 184 -4.82 5.91 15.62
N TRP A 185 -5.24 4.66 15.40
CA TRP A 185 -6.36 4.06 16.12
C TRP A 185 -5.88 3.20 17.29
N PRO A 186 -6.65 3.15 18.37
CA PRO A 186 -6.37 2.23 19.47
C PRO A 186 -6.62 0.77 19.07
N ALA A 187 -5.98 -0.15 19.77
CA ALA A 187 -5.95 -1.57 19.46
C ALA A 187 -7.34 -2.21 19.33
N ASP A 188 -8.28 -1.87 20.20
CA ASP A 188 -9.65 -2.37 20.18
C ASP A 188 -10.43 -1.98 18.92
N ARG A 189 -10.18 -0.79 18.40
CA ARG A 189 -10.77 -0.34 17.12
C ARG A 189 -10.18 -1.06 15.94
N ILE A 190 -8.87 -1.29 15.92
CA ILE A 190 -8.18 -2.06 14.90
C ILE A 190 -8.69 -3.50 14.92
N GLU A 191 -8.72 -4.15 16.08
CA GLU A 191 -9.26 -5.49 16.26
C GLU A 191 -10.69 -5.62 15.73
N ARG A 192 -11.60 -4.71 16.12
CA ARG A 192 -12.98 -4.70 15.61
C ARG A 192 -13.03 -4.58 14.08
N LEU A 193 -12.16 -3.78 13.48
CA LEU A 193 -12.05 -3.68 12.03
C LEU A 193 -11.64 -5.01 11.41
N LEU A 194 -10.57 -5.64 11.91
CA LEU A 194 -10.03 -6.89 11.42
C LEU A 194 -11.05 -8.04 11.52
N VAL A 195 -11.76 -8.11 12.65
CA VAL A 195 -12.72 -9.18 12.93
C VAL A 195 -14.05 -8.99 12.19
N ASN A 196 -14.53 -7.77 11.96
CA ASN A 196 -15.88 -7.53 11.46
C ASN A 196 -15.93 -7.11 9.97
N ARG A 197 -14.87 -6.52 9.42
CA ARG A 197 -14.85 -6.02 8.03
C ARG A 197 -13.95 -6.84 7.11
N ARG A 198 -13.97 -8.16 7.23
CA ARG A 198 -13.21 -9.06 6.37
C ARG A 198 -14.09 -9.68 5.29
N ARG A 199 -13.52 -9.89 4.15
CA ARG A 199 -14.09 -10.65 3.03
C ARG A 199 -13.04 -11.65 2.55
N ASN A 200 -13.49 -12.73 1.92
CA ASN A 200 -12.58 -13.66 1.25
C ASN A 200 -11.59 -12.89 0.36
N GLY A 201 -10.33 -13.26 0.42
CA GLY A 201 -9.30 -12.67 -0.39
C GLY A 201 -8.84 -11.27 0.05
N ASP A 202 -9.22 -10.78 1.24
CA ASP A 202 -8.75 -9.46 1.68
C ASP A 202 -7.24 -9.45 1.92
N ILE A 203 -6.60 -8.40 1.43
CA ILE A 203 -5.24 -8.01 1.78
C ILE A 203 -5.35 -6.89 2.81
N ILE A 204 -4.85 -7.15 4.02
CA ILE A 204 -4.95 -6.27 5.17
C ILE A 204 -3.60 -5.57 5.38
N CYS A 205 -3.60 -4.23 5.35
CA CYS A 205 -2.42 -3.41 5.59
C CYS A 205 -2.38 -2.94 7.04
N LEU A 206 -1.34 -3.32 7.73
CA LEU A 206 -0.89 -2.88 9.04
C LEU A 206 0.58 -2.44 8.94
N HIS A 207 1.19 -2.06 10.07
CA HIS A 207 2.58 -1.61 10.09
C HIS A 207 3.33 -2.25 11.27
N ASP A 208 4.54 -2.76 10.98
CA ASP A 208 5.51 -3.19 11.99
C ASP A 208 6.65 -2.18 12.19
N GLY A 209 6.55 -1.04 11.50
CA GLY A 209 7.42 0.13 11.59
C GLY A 209 6.64 1.44 11.54
N ARG A 210 7.37 2.56 11.44
CA ARG A 210 6.85 3.89 11.11
C ARG A 210 7.86 4.57 10.21
N ARG A 211 7.69 4.40 8.88
CA ARG A 211 8.70 4.82 7.91
C ARG A 211 10.08 4.22 8.27
N THR A 212 11.10 5.07 8.38
CA THR A 212 12.46 4.69 8.83
C THR A 212 12.77 5.17 10.26
N GLU A 213 11.74 5.41 11.08
CA GLU A 213 11.91 5.82 12.48
C GLU A 213 12.55 4.70 13.31
N ARG A 214 13.34 5.10 14.31
CA ARG A 214 13.93 4.18 15.29
C ARG A 214 12.95 3.93 16.44
N SER A 215 12.87 2.67 16.86
CA SER A 215 12.01 2.24 17.98
C SER A 215 10.57 2.79 17.91
N PRO A 216 9.86 2.62 16.78
CA PRO A 216 8.51 3.13 16.62
C PRO A 216 7.55 2.42 17.58
N ASP A 217 6.58 3.16 18.09
CA ASP A 217 5.49 2.56 18.87
C ASP A 217 4.49 1.84 17.96
N ILE A 218 4.47 0.52 18.03
CA ILE A 218 3.51 -0.36 17.34
C ILE A 218 2.65 -1.19 18.32
N HIS A 219 2.59 -0.84 19.59
CA HIS A 219 1.81 -1.60 20.60
C HIS A 219 0.36 -1.80 20.20
N ALA A 220 -0.28 -0.79 19.58
CA ALA A 220 -1.64 -0.92 19.10
C ALA A 220 -1.79 -2.02 18.02
N THR A 221 -0.80 -2.15 17.13
CA THR A 221 -0.75 -3.20 16.12
C THR A 221 -0.57 -4.57 16.77
N LEU A 222 0.39 -4.72 17.68
CA LEU A 222 0.68 -5.98 18.38
C LEU A 222 -0.56 -6.50 19.12
N HIS A 223 -1.19 -5.66 19.96
CA HIS A 223 -2.39 -6.02 20.69
C HIS A 223 -3.56 -6.38 19.79
N ALA A 224 -3.80 -5.59 18.74
CA ALA A 224 -4.89 -5.85 17.81
C ALA A 224 -4.71 -7.17 17.05
N VAL A 225 -3.49 -7.45 16.59
CA VAL A 225 -3.17 -8.69 15.85
C VAL A 225 -3.30 -9.90 16.78
N GLN A 226 -2.75 -9.83 18.00
CA GLN A 226 -2.85 -10.90 18.99
C GLN A 226 -4.30 -11.27 19.33
N SER A 227 -5.17 -10.28 19.46
CA SER A 227 -6.59 -10.50 19.79
C SER A 227 -7.42 -10.90 18.59
N ALA A 228 -7.12 -10.39 17.38
CA ALA A 228 -7.92 -10.61 16.19
C ALA A 228 -7.69 -12.00 15.57
N ILE A 229 -6.46 -12.50 15.54
CA ILE A 229 -6.09 -13.74 14.86
C ILE A 229 -6.97 -14.92 15.29
N PRO A 230 -7.05 -15.30 16.59
CA PRO A 230 -7.85 -16.46 16.99
C PRO A 230 -9.32 -16.30 16.62
N ARG A 231 -9.89 -15.11 16.79
CA ARG A 231 -11.29 -14.83 16.45
C ARG A 231 -11.58 -14.90 14.95
N ILE A 232 -10.59 -14.65 14.11
CA ILE A 232 -10.69 -14.79 12.66
C ILE A 232 -10.61 -16.27 12.26
N GLN A 233 -9.70 -17.03 12.89
CA GLN A 233 -9.53 -18.47 12.68
C GLN A 233 -10.78 -19.24 13.14
N GLU A 234 -11.36 -18.92 14.30
CA GLU A 234 -12.63 -19.50 14.80
C GLU A 234 -13.81 -19.33 13.82
N ARG A 235 -13.77 -18.31 12.98
CA ARG A 235 -14.78 -18.07 11.93
C ARG A 235 -14.44 -18.74 10.60
N GLY A 236 -13.48 -19.67 10.59
CA GLY A 236 -13.11 -20.49 9.45
C GLY A 236 -12.21 -19.81 8.41
N PHE A 237 -11.63 -18.63 8.71
CA PHE A 237 -10.67 -18.00 7.81
C PHE A 237 -9.26 -18.54 8.04
N ARG A 238 -8.52 -18.74 6.94
CA ARG A 238 -7.10 -19.04 6.96
C ARG A 238 -6.30 -17.79 6.64
N PHE A 239 -5.08 -17.74 7.16
CA PHE A 239 -4.12 -16.72 6.79
C PHE A 239 -3.15 -17.28 5.75
N GLU A 240 -2.81 -16.45 4.78
CA GLU A 240 -1.92 -16.78 3.67
C GLU A 240 -1.02 -15.57 3.37
N THR A 241 0.14 -15.81 2.74
CA THR A 241 0.93 -14.72 2.19
C THR A 241 0.21 -14.09 0.99
N VAL A 242 0.67 -12.92 0.54
CA VAL A 242 0.08 -12.27 -0.64
C VAL A 242 0.22 -13.17 -1.86
N SER A 243 1.39 -13.79 -2.09
CA SER A 243 1.56 -14.70 -3.23
C SER A 243 0.62 -15.92 -3.17
N GLN A 244 0.42 -16.50 -1.99
CA GLN A 244 -0.49 -17.63 -1.82
C GLN A 244 -1.95 -17.25 -2.06
N ILE A 245 -2.38 -16.07 -1.60
CA ILE A 245 -3.79 -15.65 -1.77
C ILE A 245 -4.10 -15.23 -3.22
N LEU A 246 -3.09 -14.83 -3.99
CA LEU A 246 -3.21 -14.50 -5.42
C LEU A 246 -3.23 -15.75 -6.31
N CYS A 247 -2.43 -16.76 -5.96
CA CYS A 247 -2.31 -18.01 -6.70
C CYS A 247 -2.90 -19.16 -5.84
N PRO A 248 -4.18 -19.49 -5.98
CA PRO A 248 -4.73 -20.61 -5.25
C PRO A 248 -3.96 -21.88 -5.62
N THR A 249 -3.33 -22.51 -4.63
CA THR A 249 -2.80 -23.86 -4.79
C THR A 249 -3.96 -24.77 -5.22
N LYS A 250 -3.73 -25.51 -6.29
CA LYS A 250 -4.66 -26.53 -6.80
C LYS A 250 -4.95 -27.58 -5.74
#